data_dee19c32486f31bda22263fe67daa8cb
#
_entry.id   dee19c32486f31bda22263fe67daa8cb
#
_cell.length_a   1.000
_cell.length_b   1.000
_cell.length_c   1.000
_cell.angle_alpha   90.00
_cell.angle_beta   90.00
_cell.angle_gamma   90.00
#
_symmetry.space_group_name_H-M   'P 1'
#
loop_
_entity.id
_entity.type
_entity.pdbx_description
1 polymer ?
#
loop_
_entity_poly.entity_id
_entity_poly.type
_entity_poly.pdbx_seq_one_letter_code
_entity_poly.pdbx_strand_id
1 'polypeptide(L)'
;MKLVEAYNQSIDRAQTASNQKQVIKIGAGPLATGVKTNNLWIEIGKKHPELTFDFIPCACALGDYNEFLSGIGEVFDLVSSVYNDQVLKKYHLQALKLNETPLKLSITVTNSLSKKDQITLNDLSDQTVALPEKGKFDCFDKARAFLEQNPKIHTKTIPGFDMNILNKCVSNNWILCSAEDWQTAHPLLKSKSFNWNCNAQFGIIYNDKSNAATKNLIKTLKKN
;
A
#
# COMPACT_ATOMS: atom_id res chain seq x y z
N MET A 1 29.71 -25.54 41.20
CA MET A 1 29.95 -24.16 40.76
C MET A 1 29.62 -23.97 39.28
N LYS A 2 30.23 -24.66 38.33
CA LYS A 2 30.03 -24.44 36.89
C LYS A 2 28.58 -24.55 36.37
N LEU A 3 27.72 -25.41 36.95
CA LEU A 3 26.35 -25.60 36.51
C LEU A 3 25.45 -24.41 36.88
N VAL A 4 25.66 -23.82 38.06
CA VAL A 4 24.92 -22.65 38.53
C VAL A 4 25.29 -21.40 37.71
N GLU A 5 26.58 -21.27 37.38
CA GLU A 5 27.10 -20.19 36.53
C GLU A 5 26.50 -20.28 35.09
N ALA A 6 26.49 -21.50 34.53
CA ALA A 6 25.88 -21.72 33.21
C ALA A 6 24.37 -21.47 33.20
N TYR A 7 23.66 -21.82 34.27
CA TYR A 7 22.25 -21.54 34.44
C TYR A 7 21.99 -20.04 34.55
N ASN A 8 22.72 -19.30 35.37
CA ASN A 8 22.60 -17.85 35.52
C ASN A 8 22.93 -17.13 34.20
N GLN A 9 24.00 -17.54 33.50
CA GLN A 9 24.30 -17.00 32.16
C GLN A 9 23.21 -17.27 31.14
N SER A 10 22.51 -18.39 31.22
CA SER A 10 21.38 -18.71 30.37
C SER A 10 20.16 -17.84 30.68
N ILE A 11 19.91 -17.56 31.98
CA ILE A 11 18.85 -16.64 32.41
C ILE A 11 19.17 -15.22 31.95
N ASP A 12 20.41 -14.73 32.16
CA ASP A 12 20.82 -13.39 31.73
C ASP A 12 20.70 -13.22 30.21
N ARG A 13 21.11 -14.24 29.45
CA ARG A 13 20.94 -14.25 27.99
C ARG A 13 19.44 -14.24 27.58
N ALA A 14 18.61 -15.01 28.27
CA ALA A 14 17.17 -15.04 28.01
C ALA A 14 16.49 -13.71 28.36
N GLN A 15 16.90 -13.09 29.50
CA GLN A 15 16.41 -11.77 29.89
C GLN A 15 16.89 -10.66 28.96
N THR A 16 18.15 -10.71 28.51
CA THR A 16 18.71 -9.77 27.52
C THR A 16 18.00 -9.93 26.16
N ALA A 17 17.76 -11.15 25.74
CA ALA A 17 16.99 -11.43 24.52
C ALA A 17 15.51 -11.01 24.64
N SER A 18 14.92 -11.15 25.83
CA SER A 18 13.55 -10.69 26.12
C SER A 18 13.43 -9.16 26.17
N ASN A 19 14.49 -8.47 26.58
CA ASN A 19 14.54 -7.00 26.63
C ASN A 19 14.98 -6.35 25.31
N GLN A 20 15.47 -7.12 24.34
CA GLN A 20 15.71 -6.60 23.01
C GLN A 20 14.38 -6.30 22.33
N LYS A 21 14.16 -5.02 22.02
CA LYS A 21 12.99 -4.61 21.21
C LYS A 21 12.97 -5.42 19.92
N GLN A 22 11.84 -6.08 19.68
CA GLN A 22 11.66 -6.86 18.47
C GLN A 22 11.44 -5.88 17.31
N VAL A 23 12.32 -5.91 16.33
CA VAL A 23 12.25 -5.04 15.15
C VAL A 23 11.38 -5.70 14.08
N ILE A 24 10.41 -4.95 13.56
CA ILE A 24 9.61 -5.30 12.40
C ILE A 24 9.93 -4.31 11.29
N LYS A 25 10.42 -4.82 10.19
CA LYS A 25 10.72 -4.03 8.98
C LYS A 25 9.46 -3.86 8.15
N ILE A 26 9.06 -2.62 7.91
CA ILE A 26 7.87 -2.25 7.16
C ILE A 26 8.29 -1.65 5.84
N GLY A 27 7.87 -2.26 4.72
CA GLY A 27 8.07 -1.66 3.41
C GLY A 27 7.26 -0.36 3.30
N ALA A 28 7.96 0.75 3.06
CA ALA A 28 7.39 2.08 2.94
C ALA A 28 7.67 2.68 1.56
N GLY A 29 6.63 3.18 0.92
CA GLY A 29 6.71 3.91 -0.35
C GLY A 29 5.84 5.15 -0.30
N PRO A 30 5.91 6.03 -1.31
CA PRO A 30 5.13 7.28 -1.35
C PRO A 30 3.63 7.08 -1.15
N LEU A 31 3.13 5.90 -1.50
CA LEU A 31 1.72 5.54 -1.40
C LEU A 31 1.39 4.69 -0.17
N ALA A 32 2.40 4.13 0.50
CA ALA A 32 2.23 3.37 1.74
C ALA A 32 2.10 4.28 2.97
N THR A 33 2.28 5.60 2.82
CA THR A 33 2.29 6.59 3.90
C THR A 33 1.04 7.47 3.93
N GLY A 34 -0.13 6.93 3.55
CA GLY A 34 -1.40 7.61 3.71
C GLY A 34 -1.75 7.85 5.19
N VAL A 35 -2.56 8.87 5.48
CA VAL A 35 -2.95 9.23 6.86
C VAL A 35 -3.49 8.03 7.64
N LYS A 36 -4.32 7.21 7.01
CA LYS A 36 -4.89 6.00 7.64
C LYS A 36 -3.83 4.97 8.00
N THR A 37 -2.85 4.77 7.12
CA THR A 37 -1.73 3.85 7.36
C THR A 37 -0.82 4.35 8.48
N ASN A 38 -0.52 5.65 8.51
CA ASN A 38 0.27 6.24 9.59
C ASN A 38 -0.43 6.08 10.94
N ASN A 39 -1.73 6.36 11.01
CA ASN A 39 -2.52 6.19 12.24
C ASN A 39 -2.53 4.72 12.70
N LEU A 40 -2.64 3.76 11.78
CA LEU A 40 -2.54 2.34 12.10
C LEU A 40 -1.23 2.01 12.83
N TRP A 41 -0.08 2.45 12.29
CA TRP A 41 1.21 2.16 12.90
C TRP A 41 1.42 2.89 14.23
N ILE A 42 0.88 4.10 14.37
CA ILE A 42 0.87 4.83 15.65
C ILE A 42 0.06 4.07 16.69
N GLU A 43 -1.12 3.58 16.35
CA GLU A 43 -1.96 2.82 17.28
C GLU A 43 -1.34 1.48 17.67
N ILE A 44 -0.77 0.76 16.70
CA ILE A 44 -0.07 -0.50 16.97
C ILE A 44 1.13 -0.24 17.88
N GLY A 45 1.95 0.78 17.61
CA GLY A 45 3.11 1.12 18.43
C GLY A 45 2.74 1.50 19.87
N LYS A 46 1.60 2.17 20.08
CA LYS A 46 1.09 2.45 21.44
C LYS A 46 0.65 1.19 22.19
N LYS A 47 0.06 0.23 21.50
CA LYS A 47 -0.43 -1.04 22.08
C LYS A 47 0.68 -2.08 22.27
N HIS A 48 1.77 -1.96 21.53
CA HIS A 48 2.89 -2.89 21.49
C HIS A 48 4.23 -2.18 21.69
N PRO A 49 4.49 -1.60 22.89
CA PRO A 49 5.72 -0.85 23.18
C PRO A 49 6.98 -1.71 23.12
N GLU A 50 6.86 -3.03 23.17
CA GLU A 50 7.94 -4.01 22.97
C GLU A 50 8.42 -4.08 21.52
N LEU A 51 7.63 -3.60 20.55
CA LEU A 51 7.97 -3.60 19.15
C LEU A 51 8.69 -2.31 18.73
N THR A 52 9.62 -2.43 17.81
CA THR A 52 10.20 -1.31 17.07
C THR A 52 9.88 -1.49 15.59
N PHE A 53 9.41 -0.42 14.95
CA PHE A 53 9.12 -0.42 13.52
C PHE A 53 10.24 0.29 12.77
N ASP A 54 10.83 -0.41 11.80
CA ASP A 54 11.84 0.13 10.90
C ASP A 54 11.21 0.25 9.50
N PHE A 55 11.06 1.49 9.01
CA PHE A 55 10.44 1.77 7.73
C PHE A 55 11.47 1.75 6.62
N ILE A 56 11.46 0.67 5.84
CA ILE A 56 12.40 0.43 4.75
C ILE A 56 11.83 1.02 3.46
N PRO A 57 12.52 1.96 2.80
CA PRO A 57 12.08 2.44 1.50
C PRO A 57 11.94 1.28 0.52
N CYS A 58 10.75 1.11 -0.02
CA CYS A 58 10.49 0.08 -1.02
C CYS A 58 10.08 0.71 -2.35
N ALA A 59 10.59 0.11 -3.43
CA ALA A 59 10.34 0.55 -4.79
C ALA A 59 8.94 0.15 -5.32
N CYS A 60 7.94 0.01 -4.41
CA CYS A 60 6.57 -0.33 -4.82
C CYS A 60 6.05 0.58 -5.93
N ALA A 61 6.80 1.60 -6.21
CA ALA A 61 6.48 2.63 -7.15
C ALA A 61 7.37 2.68 -8.37
N LEU A 62 8.58 2.11 -8.35
CA LEU A 62 9.60 2.40 -9.35
C LEU A 62 9.65 1.41 -10.53
N GLY A 63 8.71 0.49 -10.65
CA GLY A 63 8.60 -0.24 -11.90
C GLY A 63 8.45 -1.74 -11.82
N ASP A 64 9.02 -2.46 -10.87
CA ASP A 64 8.82 -3.89 -10.79
C ASP A 64 7.97 -4.32 -9.58
N TYR A 65 6.66 -4.43 -9.84
CA TYR A 65 5.71 -4.95 -8.86
C TYR A 65 6.06 -6.37 -8.41
N ASN A 66 6.73 -7.14 -9.28
CA ASN A 66 7.18 -8.49 -8.96
C ASN A 66 8.35 -8.46 -7.98
N GLU A 67 9.32 -7.57 -8.19
CA GLU A 67 10.45 -7.36 -7.29
C GLU A 67 9.96 -6.89 -5.92
N PHE A 68 9.00 -5.95 -5.89
CA PHE A 68 8.36 -5.52 -4.66
C PHE A 68 7.71 -6.68 -3.90
N LEU A 69 6.90 -7.51 -4.56
CA LEU A 69 6.26 -8.65 -3.91
C LEU A 69 7.27 -9.70 -3.41
N SER A 70 8.33 -9.93 -4.17
CA SER A 70 9.41 -10.86 -3.79
C SER A 70 10.20 -10.37 -2.58
N GLY A 71 10.28 -9.06 -2.37
CA GLY A 71 10.95 -8.47 -1.21
C GLY A 71 10.23 -8.68 0.13
N ILE A 72 8.94 -9.06 0.09
CA ILE A 72 8.16 -9.30 1.31
C ILE A 72 8.60 -10.61 1.98
N GLY A 73 9.11 -10.51 3.20
CA GLY A 73 9.67 -11.63 3.95
C GLY A 73 11.18 -11.80 3.77
N GLU A 74 11.81 -11.04 2.85
CA GLU A 74 13.26 -11.04 2.62
C GLU A 74 13.90 -9.69 2.96
N VAL A 75 13.43 -8.60 2.35
CA VAL A 75 13.95 -7.24 2.56
C VAL A 75 13.18 -6.54 3.68
N PHE A 76 11.87 -6.69 3.68
CA PHE A 76 10.97 -6.19 4.73
C PHE A 76 9.96 -7.27 5.12
N ASP A 77 9.50 -7.21 6.36
CA ASP A 77 8.65 -8.26 6.94
C ASP A 77 7.21 -8.17 6.45
N LEU A 78 6.72 -6.95 6.25
CA LEU A 78 5.35 -6.65 5.87
C LEU A 78 5.23 -5.30 5.16
N VAL A 79 4.10 -5.08 4.52
CA VAL A 79 3.74 -3.80 3.90
C VAL A 79 2.24 -3.56 4.02
N SER A 80 1.82 -2.30 4.17
CA SER A 80 0.42 -1.90 4.07
C SER A 80 0.15 -1.41 2.66
N SER A 81 -0.74 -2.09 1.93
CA SER A 81 -1.02 -1.72 0.53
C SER A 81 -2.38 -2.24 0.06
N VAL A 82 -2.79 -1.74 -1.10
CA VAL A 82 -3.81 -2.38 -1.93
C VAL A 82 -3.25 -3.70 -2.47
N TYR A 83 -4.08 -4.73 -2.53
CA TYR A 83 -3.66 -6.04 -2.98
C TYR A 83 -4.71 -6.77 -3.82
N ASN A 84 -4.27 -7.84 -4.48
CA ASN A 84 -5.06 -8.79 -5.23
C ASN A 84 -4.74 -10.19 -4.72
N ASP A 85 -5.74 -10.92 -4.24
CA ASP A 85 -5.57 -12.25 -3.65
C ASP A 85 -4.95 -13.27 -4.63
N GLN A 86 -5.26 -13.20 -5.93
CA GLN A 86 -4.69 -14.11 -6.91
C GLN A 86 -3.20 -13.84 -7.12
N VAL A 87 -2.82 -12.57 -7.15
CA VAL A 87 -1.42 -12.16 -7.25
C VAL A 87 -0.66 -12.58 -6.00
N LEU A 88 -1.21 -12.34 -4.79
CA LEU A 88 -0.58 -12.74 -3.54
C LEU A 88 -0.32 -14.25 -3.49
N LYS A 89 -1.27 -15.07 -3.92
CA LYS A 89 -1.11 -16.54 -3.97
C LYS A 89 0.07 -16.96 -4.85
N LYS A 90 0.28 -16.29 -5.99
CA LYS A 90 1.40 -16.58 -6.90
C LYS A 90 2.76 -16.35 -6.22
N TYR A 91 2.85 -15.43 -5.28
CA TYR A 91 4.07 -15.09 -4.53
C TYR A 91 4.12 -15.73 -3.14
N HIS A 92 3.21 -16.65 -2.81
CA HIS A 92 3.09 -17.27 -1.48
C HIS A 92 2.95 -16.24 -0.35
N LEU A 93 2.27 -15.12 -0.63
CA LEU A 93 1.98 -14.07 0.30
C LEU A 93 0.56 -14.18 0.84
N GLN A 94 0.35 -13.61 2.01
CA GLN A 94 -0.95 -13.49 2.67
C GLN A 94 -1.26 -12.03 2.94
N ALA A 95 -2.55 -11.71 3.07
CA ALA A 95 -2.98 -10.39 3.53
C ALA A 95 -3.90 -10.51 4.75
N LEU A 96 -3.69 -9.62 5.71
CA LEU A 96 -4.68 -9.29 6.70
C LEU A 96 -5.51 -8.11 6.16
N LYS A 97 -6.74 -8.39 5.72
CA LYS A 97 -7.65 -7.35 5.23
C LYS A 97 -7.97 -6.37 6.36
N LEU A 98 -7.78 -5.09 6.12
CA LEU A 98 -8.15 -4.02 7.05
C LEU A 98 -9.46 -3.36 6.64
N ASN A 99 -9.59 -3.00 5.37
CA ASN A 99 -10.79 -2.38 4.82
C ASN A 99 -10.89 -2.56 3.29
N GLU A 100 -11.94 -1.99 2.73
CA GLU A 100 -12.04 -1.69 1.32
C GLU A 100 -11.96 -0.18 1.14
N THR A 101 -11.18 0.26 0.16
CA THR A 101 -11.00 1.67 -0.17
C THR A 101 -11.52 1.95 -1.58
N PRO A 102 -12.39 2.97 -1.76
CA PRO A 102 -12.90 3.30 -3.08
C PRO A 102 -11.79 3.85 -3.97
N LEU A 103 -11.88 3.53 -5.26
CA LEU A 103 -11.05 4.21 -6.24
C LEU A 103 -11.58 5.62 -6.48
N LYS A 104 -10.67 6.57 -6.61
CA LYS A 104 -10.90 8.00 -6.84
C LYS A 104 -10.14 8.45 -8.08
N LEU A 105 -10.47 9.64 -8.56
CA LEU A 105 -9.74 10.31 -9.63
C LEU A 105 -8.91 11.44 -9.03
N SER A 106 -7.59 11.35 -9.17
CA SER A 106 -6.67 12.44 -8.77
C SER A 106 -6.41 13.32 -9.99
N ILE A 107 -6.82 14.59 -9.88
CA ILE A 107 -6.86 15.55 -10.98
C ILE A 107 -5.94 16.72 -10.63
N THR A 108 -5.12 17.16 -11.60
CA THR A 108 -4.26 18.32 -11.35
C THR A 108 -5.08 19.59 -11.07
N VAL A 109 -4.59 20.42 -10.17
CA VAL A 109 -5.25 21.69 -9.77
C VAL A 109 -5.49 22.63 -10.94
N THR A 110 -4.72 22.52 -12.01
CA THR A 110 -4.84 23.33 -13.24
C THR A 110 -5.90 22.81 -14.20
N ASN A 111 -6.35 21.57 -14.06
CA ASN A 111 -7.44 21.02 -14.88
C ASN A 111 -8.79 21.59 -14.41
N SER A 112 -9.65 22.01 -15.35
CA SER A 112 -10.97 22.57 -15.05
C SER A 112 -11.84 21.63 -14.21
N LEU A 113 -11.70 20.32 -14.38
CA LEU A 113 -12.43 19.30 -13.62
C LEU A 113 -12.08 19.32 -12.12
N SER A 114 -10.92 19.87 -11.74
CA SER A 114 -10.52 20.01 -10.33
C SER A 114 -11.46 20.88 -9.52
N LYS A 115 -12.27 21.73 -10.17
CA LYS A 115 -13.25 22.63 -9.57
C LYS A 115 -14.61 21.96 -9.32
N LYS A 116 -14.87 20.80 -9.94
CA LYS A 116 -16.11 20.04 -9.74
C LYS A 116 -16.05 19.27 -8.43
N ASP A 117 -17.17 19.12 -7.75
CA ASP A 117 -17.28 18.30 -6.55
C ASP A 117 -17.36 16.83 -6.91
N GLN A 118 -18.06 16.50 -7.98
CA GLN A 118 -18.22 15.15 -8.50
C GLN A 118 -17.93 15.10 -9.99
N ILE A 119 -17.21 14.08 -10.41
CA ILE A 119 -16.89 13.82 -11.82
C ILE A 119 -17.85 12.77 -12.36
N THR A 120 -18.35 13.00 -13.57
CA THR A 120 -19.19 12.07 -14.33
C THR A 120 -18.40 11.44 -15.47
N LEU A 121 -18.92 10.36 -16.06
CA LEU A 121 -18.29 9.72 -17.21
C LEU A 121 -18.18 10.67 -18.42
N ASN A 122 -19.19 11.53 -18.62
CA ASN A 122 -19.18 12.52 -19.70
C ASN A 122 -18.08 13.58 -19.52
N ASP A 123 -17.75 13.94 -18.27
CA ASP A 123 -16.69 14.88 -17.98
C ASP A 123 -15.29 14.35 -18.38
N LEU A 124 -15.15 13.05 -18.47
CA LEU A 124 -13.91 12.39 -18.86
C LEU A 124 -13.74 12.28 -20.38
N SER A 125 -14.72 12.71 -21.19
CA SER A 125 -14.57 12.75 -22.64
C SER A 125 -13.34 13.59 -23.03
N ASP A 126 -12.53 13.05 -23.93
CA ASP A 126 -11.27 13.64 -24.41
C ASP A 126 -10.20 13.82 -23.33
N GLN A 127 -10.40 13.21 -22.15
CA GLN A 127 -9.39 13.16 -21.08
C GLN A 127 -8.58 11.87 -21.16
N THR A 128 -7.35 11.93 -20.63
CA THR A 128 -6.50 10.76 -20.45
C THR A 128 -6.51 10.33 -19.01
N VAL A 129 -6.96 9.09 -18.74
CA VAL A 129 -6.97 8.49 -17.41
C VAL A 129 -5.82 7.49 -17.28
N ALA A 130 -4.92 7.75 -16.35
CA ALA A 130 -3.78 6.89 -16.05
C ALA A 130 -4.16 5.81 -15.04
N LEU A 131 -3.87 4.55 -15.37
CA LEU A 131 -4.15 3.37 -14.54
C LEU A 131 -2.95 2.42 -14.55
N PRO A 132 -2.78 1.60 -13.51
CA PRO A 132 -1.75 0.56 -13.50
C PRO A 132 -1.93 -0.44 -14.64
N GLU A 133 -0.87 -1.20 -14.90
CA GLU A 133 -0.87 -2.30 -15.87
C GLU A 133 -1.96 -3.33 -15.55
N LYS A 134 -2.58 -3.88 -16.62
CA LYS A 134 -3.63 -4.91 -16.50
C LYS A 134 -3.10 -6.15 -15.77
N GLY A 135 -3.96 -6.76 -14.98
CA GLY A 135 -3.66 -8.00 -14.24
C GLY A 135 -2.95 -7.81 -12.89
N LYS A 136 -2.53 -6.57 -12.55
CA LYS A 136 -1.92 -6.30 -11.23
C LYS A 136 -2.97 -6.18 -10.13
N PHE A 137 -4.10 -5.52 -10.42
CA PHE A 137 -5.15 -5.26 -9.44
C PHE A 137 -6.53 -5.31 -10.09
N ASP A 138 -7.39 -6.23 -9.67
CA ASP A 138 -8.72 -6.44 -10.22
C ASP A 138 -9.59 -5.17 -10.19
N CYS A 139 -9.44 -4.34 -9.14
CA CYS A 139 -10.21 -3.10 -9.00
C CYS A 139 -9.86 -2.09 -10.09
N PHE A 140 -8.59 -1.97 -10.47
CA PHE A 140 -8.15 -1.08 -11.55
C PHE A 140 -8.50 -1.65 -12.92
N ASP A 141 -8.52 -2.96 -13.08
CA ASP A 141 -8.97 -3.61 -14.31
C ASP A 141 -10.49 -3.38 -14.54
N LYS A 142 -11.29 -3.49 -13.48
CA LYS A 142 -12.71 -3.12 -13.51
C LYS A 142 -12.93 -1.65 -13.85
N ALA A 143 -12.14 -0.75 -13.22
CA ALA A 143 -12.19 0.68 -13.51
C ALA A 143 -11.83 0.97 -14.97
N ARG A 144 -10.78 0.33 -15.49
CA ARG A 144 -10.39 0.44 -16.90
C ARG A 144 -11.51 -0.01 -17.84
N ALA A 145 -12.08 -1.20 -17.61
CA ALA A 145 -13.18 -1.72 -18.41
C ALA A 145 -14.41 -0.80 -18.39
N PHE A 146 -14.66 -0.15 -17.26
CA PHE A 146 -15.74 0.84 -17.15
C PHE A 146 -15.43 2.10 -17.99
N LEU A 147 -14.23 2.63 -17.94
CA LEU A 147 -13.82 3.81 -18.70
C LEU A 147 -13.80 3.54 -20.22
N GLU A 148 -13.33 2.37 -20.63
CA GLU A 148 -13.26 1.95 -22.03
C GLU A 148 -14.63 1.77 -22.70
N GLN A 149 -15.75 1.81 -21.93
CA GLN A 149 -17.11 1.86 -22.51
C GLN A 149 -17.38 3.19 -23.24
N ASN A 150 -16.67 4.26 -22.91
CA ASN A 150 -16.73 5.52 -23.65
C ASN A 150 -15.48 5.66 -24.53
N PRO A 151 -15.60 5.53 -25.87
CA PRO A 151 -14.46 5.57 -26.79
C PRO A 151 -13.73 6.93 -26.83
N LYS A 152 -14.34 7.98 -26.27
CA LYS A 152 -13.71 9.30 -26.15
C LYS A 152 -12.80 9.42 -24.94
N ILE A 153 -12.76 8.42 -24.05
CA ILE A 153 -11.86 8.42 -22.90
C ILE A 153 -10.58 7.68 -23.28
N HIS A 154 -9.44 8.33 -23.11
CA HIS A 154 -8.14 7.70 -23.36
C HIS A 154 -7.61 7.07 -22.09
N THR A 155 -7.24 5.79 -22.14
CA THR A 155 -6.56 5.14 -20.99
C THR A 155 -5.07 5.09 -21.21
N LYS A 156 -4.29 5.47 -20.20
CA LYS A 156 -2.82 5.41 -20.19
C LYS A 156 -2.35 4.40 -19.16
N THR A 157 -1.63 3.40 -19.60
CA THR A 157 -0.97 2.45 -18.69
C THR A 157 0.25 3.09 -18.05
N ILE A 158 0.34 2.97 -16.72
CA ILE A 158 1.49 3.40 -15.92
C ILE A 158 2.12 2.18 -15.23
N PRO A 159 3.45 2.15 -15.07
CA PRO A 159 4.13 0.99 -14.47
C PRO A 159 3.87 0.86 -12.96
N GLY A 160 3.59 1.95 -12.29
CA GLY A 160 3.39 2.00 -10.84
C GLY A 160 2.98 3.39 -10.37
N PHE A 161 3.11 3.63 -9.07
CA PHE A 161 2.72 4.88 -8.43
C PHE A 161 3.93 5.44 -7.66
N ASP A 162 4.79 6.16 -8.35
CA ASP A 162 5.92 6.87 -7.75
C ASP A 162 5.81 8.38 -7.97
N MET A 163 6.68 9.14 -7.35
CA MET A 163 6.70 10.59 -7.51
C MET A 163 6.93 11.02 -8.97
N ASN A 164 7.71 10.25 -9.75
CA ASN A 164 7.94 10.55 -11.16
C ASN A 164 6.66 10.38 -11.99
N ILE A 165 5.88 9.34 -11.70
CA ILE A 165 4.58 9.13 -12.34
C ILE A 165 3.59 10.21 -11.93
N LEU A 166 3.55 10.59 -10.66
CA LEU A 166 2.69 11.68 -10.19
C LEU A 166 3.06 13.01 -10.87
N ASN A 167 4.35 13.32 -10.98
CA ASN A 167 4.83 14.47 -11.74
C ASN A 167 4.43 14.41 -13.21
N LYS A 168 4.52 13.25 -13.86
CA LYS A 168 4.05 13.05 -15.24
C LYS A 168 2.55 13.26 -15.37
N CYS A 169 1.75 12.82 -14.40
CA CYS A 169 0.31 13.09 -14.41
C CYS A 169 0.03 14.59 -14.37
N VAL A 170 0.76 15.34 -13.51
CA VAL A 170 0.61 16.80 -13.43
C VAL A 170 1.05 17.49 -14.73
N SER A 171 2.24 17.18 -15.25
CA SER A 171 2.81 17.86 -16.42
C SER A 171 2.06 17.57 -17.73
N ASN A 172 1.47 16.36 -17.85
CA ASN A 172 0.69 15.96 -19.03
C ASN A 172 -0.81 16.15 -18.85
N ASN A 173 -1.26 16.69 -17.71
CA ASN A 173 -2.67 16.84 -17.35
C ASN A 173 -3.44 15.49 -17.40
N TRP A 174 -2.78 14.38 -17.04
CA TRP A 174 -3.45 13.08 -16.93
C TRP A 174 -4.22 12.99 -15.62
N ILE A 175 -5.40 12.41 -15.68
CA ILE A 175 -6.20 12.07 -14.52
C ILE A 175 -5.72 10.73 -13.98
N LEU A 176 -5.25 10.68 -12.73
CA LEU A 176 -4.77 9.44 -12.13
C LEU A 176 -5.90 8.71 -11.41
N CYS A 177 -6.18 7.47 -11.81
CA CYS A 177 -7.01 6.58 -11.01
C CYS A 177 -6.19 6.06 -9.83
N SER A 178 -6.63 6.34 -8.61
CA SER A 178 -5.90 6.04 -7.36
C SER A 178 -6.86 5.54 -6.28
N ALA A 179 -6.33 4.80 -5.30
CA ALA A 179 -7.11 4.49 -4.10
C ALA A 179 -7.29 5.74 -3.23
N GLU A 180 -8.40 5.81 -2.50
CA GLU A 180 -8.70 6.96 -1.62
C GLU A 180 -7.58 7.24 -0.62
N ASP A 181 -6.95 6.20 -0.10
CA ASP A 181 -5.89 6.33 0.89
C ASP A 181 -4.60 6.98 0.34
N TRP A 182 -4.49 7.16 -0.98
CA TRP A 182 -3.34 7.78 -1.66
C TRP A 182 -3.53 9.28 -2.00
N GLN A 183 -4.58 9.92 -1.49
CA GLN A 183 -5.00 11.28 -1.89
C GLN A 183 -3.96 12.37 -1.64
N THR A 184 -3.06 12.20 -0.69
CA THR A 184 -2.09 13.23 -0.29
C THR A 184 -0.70 13.03 -0.90
N ALA A 185 -0.56 12.11 -1.86
CA ALA A 185 0.75 11.75 -2.40
C ALA A 185 1.42 12.89 -3.20
N HIS A 186 0.65 13.84 -3.75
CA HIS A 186 1.19 14.97 -4.51
C HIS A 186 0.38 16.26 -4.28
N PRO A 187 1.04 17.41 -3.95
CA PRO A 187 0.35 18.65 -3.58
C PRO A 187 -0.49 19.28 -4.70
N LEU A 188 -0.14 19.02 -5.96
CA LEU A 188 -0.85 19.55 -7.13
C LEU A 188 -1.95 18.61 -7.65
N LEU A 189 -2.18 17.47 -7.02
CA LEU A 189 -3.27 16.55 -7.36
C LEU A 189 -4.38 16.63 -6.32
N LYS A 190 -5.60 16.85 -6.80
CA LYS A 190 -6.82 16.83 -5.98
C LYS A 190 -7.60 15.57 -6.25
N SER A 191 -7.93 14.82 -5.20
CA SER A 191 -8.78 13.67 -5.29
C SER A 191 -10.24 14.07 -5.46
N LYS A 192 -10.92 13.41 -6.38
CA LYS A 192 -12.32 13.62 -6.70
C LYS A 192 -13.08 12.29 -6.68
N SER A 193 -14.30 12.35 -6.17
CA SER A 193 -15.21 11.21 -6.21
C SER A 193 -15.69 10.99 -7.64
N PHE A 194 -15.84 9.71 -8.00
CA PHE A 194 -16.36 9.29 -9.27
C PHE A 194 -17.40 8.18 -9.03
N ASN A 195 -18.52 8.22 -9.74
CA ASN A 195 -19.62 7.29 -9.52
C ASN A 195 -19.38 5.95 -10.23
N TRP A 196 -18.53 5.14 -9.66
CA TRP A 196 -18.31 3.75 -10.04
C TRP A 196 -18.26 2.84 -8.82
N ASN A 197 -18.58 1.56 -9.00
CA ASN A 197 -18.47 0.58 -7.92
C ASN A 197 -17.14 -0.16 -8.02
N CYS A 198 -16.02 0.58 -7.85
CA CYS A 198 -14.67 0.06 -7.90
C CYS A 198 -13.97 0.31 -6.56
N ASN A 199 -13.90 -0.75 -5.75
CA ASN A 199 -13.21 -0.72 -4.46
C ASN A 199 -11.97 -1.61 -4.53
N ALA A 200 -10.89 -1.14 -3.94
CA ALA A 200 -9.66 -1.90 -3.73
C ALA A 200 -9.65 -2.53 -2.34
N GLN A 201 -9.19 -3.76 -2.23
CA GLN A 201 -8.90 -4.35 -0.93
C GLN A 201 -7.60 -3.73 -0.40
N PHE A 202 -7.64 -3.24 0.85
CA PHE A 202 -6.49 -2.68 1.53
C PHE A 202 -6.17 -3.50 2.77
N GLY A 203 -4.89 -3.77 3.02
CA GLY A 203 -4.49 -4.58 4.16
C GLY A 203 -3.00 -4.64 4.38
N ILE A 204 -2.61 -5.44 5.37
CA ILE A 204 -1.22 -5.75 5.69
C ILE A 204 -0.84 -7.03 4.94
N ILE A 205 0.10 -6.93 4.02
CA ILE A 205 0.64 -8.05 3.25
C ILE A 205 1.91 -8.55 3.96
N TYR A 206 2.03 -9.85 4.11
CA TYR A 206 3.14 -10.49 4.81
C TYR A 206 3.43 -11.89 4.24
N ASN A 207 4.59 -12.45 4.59
CA ASN A 207 5.00 -13.80 4.20
C ASN A 207 5.03 -14.72 5.42
N ASP A 208 4.68 -15.99 5.24
CA ASP A 208 4.78 -17.00 6.30
C ASP A 208 6.24 -17.21 6.78
N LYS A 209 7.22 -16.81 5.98
CA LYS A 209 8.64 -16.81 6.34
C LYS A 209 9.06 -15.60 7.19
N SER A 210 8.20 -14.59 7.37
CA SER A 210 8.49 -13.43 8.23
C SER A 210 8.88 -13.86 9.64
N ASN A 211 9.59 -12.98 10.34
CA ASN A 211 10.13 -13.27 11.69
C ASN A 211 9.01 -13.52 12.73
N ALA A 212 9.40 -14.02 13.91
CA ALA A 212 8.45 -14.37 14.97
C ALA A 212 7.65 -13.16 15.47
N ALA A 213 8.26 -11.98 15.55
CA ALA A 213 7.61 -10.75 15.98
C ALA A 213 6.46 -10.37 15.03
N THR A 214 6.72 -10.40 13.72
CA THR A 214 5.72 -10.15 12.69
C THR A 214 4.57 -11.15 12.75
N LYS A 215 4.86 -12.44 12.89
CA LYS A 215 3.83 -13.48 13.03
C LYS A 215 2.95 -13.26 14.27
N ASN A 216 3.56 -12.90 15.40
CA ASN A 216 2.83 -12.60 16.64
C ASN A 216 1.95 -11.36 16.48
N LEU A 217 2.48 -10.30 15.88
CA LEU A 217 1.70 -9.09 15.59
C LEU A 217 0.49 -9.42 14.71
N ILE A 218 0.68 -10.10 13.58
CA ILE A 218 -0.43 -10.49 12.70
C ILE A 218 -1.47 -11.35 13.42
N LYS A 219 -1.03 -12.29 14.26
CA LYS A 219 -1.93 -13.13 15.06
C LYS A 219 -2.77 -12.29 16.05
N THR A 220 -2.17 -11.26 16.65
CA THR A 220 -2.87 -10.36 17.57
C THR A 220 -3.87 -9.48 16.82
N LEU A 221 -3.48 -8.93 15.67
CA LEU A 221 -4.36 -8.09 14.85
C LEU A 221 -5.55 -8.87 14.27
N LYS A 222 -5.42 -10.18 14.03
CA LYS A 222 -6.54 -11.05 13.58
C LYS A 222 -7.60 -11.31 14.66
N LYS A 223 -7.29 -11.07 15.93
CA LYS A 223 -8.19 -11.34 17.07
C LYS A 223 -9.02 -10.12 17.48
N ASN A 224 -8.66 -8.96 17.03
CA ASN A 224 -9.34 -7.67 17.26
C ASN A 224 -10.20 -7.29 16.05
#